data_b36da89d09e2adf373d4114efd0f4c56
#
_entry.id   b36da89d09e2adf373d4114efd0f4c56
#
_cell.length_a   1.000
_cell.length_b   1.000
_cell.length_c   1.000
_cell.angle_alpha   90.00
_cell.angle_beta   90.00
_cell.angle_gamma   90.00
#
_symmetry.space_group_name_H-M   'P 1'
#
loop_
_entity.id
_entity.type
_entity.pdbx_description
1 polymer ?
#
loop_
_entity_poly.entity_id
_entity_poly.type
_entity_poly.pdbx_seq_one_letter_code
_entity_poly.pdbx_strand_id
1 'polypeptide(L)'
;MSNREQFLVRTEPYYQAQDKEVELFTAAYAARLPVMVKGPTGCGKSRFVEYMAWKLGKPLITVACNEDTTATDLLGRHLLIGGETVWTDGPVTRAVREGAILYLDEIAEARADAMAVIHPLTDYRRELFLDRTGDTLHAPAEFM
;
A
#
# COMPACT_ATOMS: atom_id res chain seq x y z
N MET A 1 14.78 7.88 -14.12
CA MET A 1 14.45 6.79 -13.17
C MET A 1 13.01 6.90 -12.74
N SER A 2 12.27 5.81 -12.88
CA SER A 2 10.92 5.73 -12.34
C SER A 2 10.99 5.73 -10.81
N ASN A 3 10.09 6.47 -10.15
CA ASN A 3 9.96 6.43 -8.70
C ASN A 3 9.67 5.02 -8.18
N ARG A 4 9.17 4.17 -9.04
CA ARG A 4 8.85 2.77 -8.76
C ARG A 4 10.07 1.97 -8.32
N GLU A 5 11.22 2.21 -8.95
CA GLU A 5 12.44 1.42 -8.68
C GLU A 5 12.97 1.58 -7.27
N GLN A 6 12.76 2.74 -6.66
CA GLN A 6 13.24 2.99 -5.30
C GLN A 6 12.52 2.11 -4.25
N PHE A 7 11.33 1.60 -4.58
CA PHE A 7 10.56 0.76 -3.67
C PHE A 7 10.72 -0.73 -3.92
N LEU A 8 11.53 -1.12 -4.92
CA LEU A 8 11.78 -2.53 -5.18
C LEU A 8 12.63 -3.16 -4.08
N VAL A 9 12.19 -4.33 -3.62
CA VAL A 9 12.99 -5.15 -2.71
C VAL A 9 14.02 -5.90 -3.55
N ARG A 10 15.28 -5.50 -3.47
CA ARG A 10 16.34 -6.00 -4.38
C ARG A 10 17.02 -7.27 -3.90
N THR A 11 16.95 -7.54 -2.61
CA THR A 11 17.60 -8.69 -1.99
C THR A 11 16.55 -9.57 -1.34
N GLU A 12 16.67 -10.89 -1.53
CA GLU A 12 15.73 -11.85 -0.94
C GLU A 12 15.72 -11.71 0.59
N PRO A 13 14.57 -11.33 1.19
CA PRO A 13 14.46 -11.32 2.64
C PRO A 13 14.47 -12.75 3.18
N TYR A 14 15.07 -12.93 4.36
CA TYR A 14 15.00 -14.23 5.03
C TYR A 14 13.58 -14.47 5.52
N TYR A 15 12.93 -15.48 4.95
CA TYR A 15 11.60 -15.88 5.34
C TYR A 15 11.41 -17.37 5.10
N GLN A 16 10.86 -18.05 6.09
CA GLN A 16 10.54 -19.46 5.99
C GLN A 16 9.03 -19.63 6.05
N ALA A 17 8.45 -20.18 4.99
CA ALA A 17 7.01 -20.43 4.92
C ALA A 17 6.57 -21.40 6.00
N GLN A 18 5.47 -21.08 6.67
CA GLN A 18 4.91 -21.90 7.75
C GLN A 18 3.83 -22.84 7.24
N ASP A 19 3.12 -22.45 6.19
CA ASP A 19 2.02 -23.21 5.61
C ASP A 19 1.84 -22.78 4.15
N LYS A 20 0.63 -22.48 3.74
CA LYS A 20 0.28 -22.11 2.36
C LYS A 20 0.19 -20.62 2.11
N GLU A 21 0.69 -19.80 3.02
CA GLU A 21 0.57 -18.33 2.94
C GLU A 21 1.18 -17.76 1.66
N VAL A 22 2.31 -18.31 1.20
CA VAL A 22 2.96 -17.89 -0.04
C VAL A 22 2.07 -18.16 -1.24
N GLU A 23 1.48 -19.36 -1.31
CA GLU A 23 0.59 -19.75 -2.40
C GLU A 23 -0.68 -18.92 -2.41
N LEU A 24 -1.27 -18.70 -1.24
CA LEU A 24 -2.49 -17.91 -1.08
C LEU A 24 -2.28 -16.46 -1.48
N PHE A 25 -1.17 -15.87 -1.07
CA PHE A 25 -0.85 -14.48 -1.43
C PHE A 25 -0.65 -14.35 -2.94
N THR A 26 0.09 -15.27 -3.53
CA THR A 26 0.33 -15.28 -4.99
C THR A 26 -0.98 -15.39 -5.77
N ALA A 27 -1.89 -16.27 -5.33
CA ALA A 27 -3.19 -16.43 -5.96
C ALA A 27 -4.05 -15.17 -5.81
N ALA A 28 -4.04 -14.54 -4.62
CA ALA A 28 -4.78 -13.31 -4.38
C ALA A 28 -4.25 -12.17 -5.26
N TYR A 29 -2.94 -12.06 -5.40
CA TYR A 29 -2.33 -11.06 -6.26
C TYR A 29 -2.77 -11.24 -7.72
N ALA A 30 -2.74 -12.47 -8.22
CA ALA A 30 -3.16 -12.78 -9.59
C ALA A 30 -4.65 -12.47 -9.80
N ALA A 31 -5.48 -12.66 -8.77
CA ALA A 31 -6.91 -12.38 -8.82
C ALA A 31 -7.24 -10.93 -8.50
N ARG A 32 -6.26 -10.08 -8.20
CA ARG A 32 -6.42 -8.66 -7.82
C ARG A 32 -7.26 -8.48 -6.57
N LEU A 33 -7.04 -9.35 -5.59
CA LEU A 33 -7.76 -9.32 -4.32
C LEU A 33 -6.86 -8.75 -3.22
N PRO A 34 -7.41 -7.97 -2.29
CA PRO A 34 -6.65 -7.56 -1.11
C PRO A 34 -6.43 -8.74 -0.18
N VAL A 35 -5.37 -8.66 0.61
CA VAL A 35 -5.03 -9.70 1.58
C VAL A 35 -4.96 -9.08 2.97
N MET A 36 -5.57 -9.75 3.94
CA MET A 36 -5.42 -9.38 5.34
C MET A 36 -4.46 -10.36 6.01
N VAL A 37 -3.36 -9.85 6.52
CA VAL A 37 -2.35 -10.65 7.21
C VAL A 37 -2.62 -10.54 8.71
N LYS A 38 -2.99 -11.65 9.33
CA LYS A 38 -3.30 -11.72 10.76
C LYS A 38 -2.22 -12.46 11.52
N GLY A 39 -1.96 -11.99 12.74
CA GLY A 39 -1.02 -12.64 13.63
C GLY A 39 -0.59 -11.68 14.73
N PRO A 40 -0.03 -12.21 15.84
CA PRO A 40 0.44 -11.36 16.92
C PRO A 40 1.65 -10.52 16.48
N THR A 41 1.90 -9.44 17.21
CA THR A 41 3.08 -8.62 16.98
C THR A 41 4.35 -9.48 17.07
N GLY A 42 5.25 -9.31 16.10
CA GLY A 42 6.51 -10.06 16.08
C GLY A 42 6.43 -11.43 15.43
N CYS A 43 5.29 -11.79 14.82
CA CYS A 43 5.16 -13.11 14.16
C CYS A 43 5.72 -13.15 12.74
N GLY A 44 6.30 -12.05 12.24
CA GLY A 44 6.92 -12.01 10.92
C GLY A 44 6.04 -11.51 9.80
N LYS A 45 4.93 -10.81 10.09
CA LYS A 45 4.02 -10.30 9.06
C LYS A 45 4.71 -9.38 8.06
N SER A 46 5.49 -8.41 8.54
CA SER A 46 6.20 -7.48 7.67
C SER A 46 7.26 -8.18 6.82
N ARG A 47 7.95 -9.13 7.39
CA ARG A 47 8.96 -9.93 6.69
C ARG A 47 8.31 -10.77 5.57
N PHE A 48 7.15 -11.31 5.85
CA PHE A 48 6.39 -12.08 4.86
C PHE A 48 6.00 -11.19 3.67
N VAL A 49 5.50 -9.99 3.93
CA VAL A 49 5.10 -9.06 2.85
C VAL A 49 6.32 -8.63 2.03
N GLU A 50 7.44 -8.33 2.68
CA GLU A 50 8.69 -8.01 1.98
C GLU A 50 9.15 -9.17 1.08
N TYR A 51 9.08 -10.40 1.59
CA TYR A 51 9.42 -11.59 0.83
C TYR A 51 8.53 -11.74 -0.40
N MET A 52 7.21 -11.53 -0.25
CA MET A 52 6.28 -11.64 -1.37
C MET A 52 6.52 -10.55 -2.42
N ALA A 53 6.81 -9.32 -2.00
CA ALA A 53 7.14 -8.25 -2.92
C ALA A 53 8.40 -8.58 -3.72
N TRP A 54 9.41 -9.11 -3.06
CA TRP A 54 10.63 -9.57 -3.73
C TRP A 54 10.32 -10.70 -4.72
N LYS A 55 9.58 -11.70 -4.30
CA LYS A 55 9.26 -12.87 -5.13
C LYS A 55 8.46 -12.49 -6.37
N LEU A 56 7.51 -11.58 -6.24
CA LEU A 56 6.68 -11.11 -7.35
C LEU A 56 7.38 -10.04 -8.19
N GLY A 57 8.53 -9.52 -7.74
CA GLY A 57 9.27 -8.48 -8.44
C GLY A 57 8.53 -7.16 -8.51
N LYS A 58 7.72 -6.85 -7.49
CA LYS A 58 6.89 -5.64 -7.45
C LYS A 58 7.37 -4.68 -6.37
N PRO A 59 7.22 -3.36 -6.59
CA PRO A 59 7.57 -2.39 -5.55
C PRO A 59 6.66 -2.55 -4.34
N LEU A 60 7.20 -2.28 -3.16
CA LEU A 60 6.48 -2.35 -1.89
C LEU A 60 6.50 -0.98 -1.23
N ILE A 61 5.33 -0.49 -0.88
CA ILE A 61 5.18 0.73 -0.09
C ILE A 61 4.50 0.33 1.22
N THR A 62 5.19 0.56 2.33
CA THR A 62 4.72 0.21 3.67
C THR A 62 4.31 1.47 4.41
N VAL A 63 3.15 1.44 5.03
CA VAL A 63 2.64 2.52 5.87
C VAL A 63 2.32 1.96 7.26
N ALA A 64 2.97 2.51 8.27
CA ALA A 64 2.63 2.19 9.66
C ALA A 64 1.46 3.08 10.08
N CYS A 65 0.32 2.46 10.33
CA CYS A 65 -0.89 3.17 10.75
C CYS A 65 -0.95 3.25 12.27
N ASN A 66 -1.53 4.34 12.76
CA ASN A 66 -1.80 4.54 14.19
C ASN A 66 -3.05 5.41 14.35
N GLU A 67 -3.40 5.73 15.59
CA GLU A 67 -4.57 6.55 15.90
C GLU A 67 -4.48 7.99 15.38
N ASP A 68 -3.27 8.46 15.08
CA ASP A 68 -3.05 9.81 14.55
C ASP A 68 -2.98 9.84 13.02
N THR A 69 -3.00 8.68 12.37
CA THR A 69 -2.97 8.59 10.91
C THR A 69 -4.26 9.13 10.32
N THR A 70 -4.15 10.16 9.47
CA THR A 70 -5.30 10.81 8.83
C THR A 70 -5.41 10.43 7.37
N ALA A 71 -6.58 10.72 6.76
CA ALA A 71 -6.75 10.58 5.32
C ALA A 71 -5.72 11.41 4.54
N THR A 72 -5.42 12.62 5.03
CA THR A 72 -4.41 13.50 4.42
C THR A 72 -3.03 12.86 4.43
N ASP A 73 -2.66 12.19 5.53
CA ASP A 73 -1.37 11.49 5.60
C ASP A 73 -1.25 10.40 4.54
N LEU A 74 -2.35 9.72 4.23
CA LEU A 74 -2.37 8.62 3.28
C LEU A 74 -2.46 9.10 1.83
N LEU A 75 -3.27 10.11 1.55
CA LEU A 75 -3.56 10.58 0.19
C LEU A 75 -2.54 11.60 -0.32
N GLY A 76 -2.06 12.48 0.55
CA GLY A 76 -1.18 13.56 0.16
C GLY A 76 -1.70 14.91 0.55
N ARG A 77 -0.92 15.94 0.26
CA ARG A 77 -1.25 17.31 0.64
C ARG A 77 -0.61 18.30 -0.30
N HIS A 78 -1.12 19.53 -0.27
CA HIS A 78 -0.47 20.64 -0.93
C HIS A 78 0.64 21.17 -0.04
N LEU A 79 1.83 21.33 -0.61
CA LEU A 79 2.98 21.92 0.06
C LEU A 79 3.35 23.24 -0.62
N LEU A 80 3.81 24.19 0.17
CA LEU A 80 4.33 25.45 -0.35
C LEU A 80 5.82 25.27 -0.67
N ILE A 81 6.14 25.26 -1.97
CA ILE A 81 7.50 25.07 -2.46
C ILE A 81 7.84 26.19 -3.40
N GLY A 82 8.90 26.96 -3.09
CA GLY A 82 9.34 28.06 -3.95
C GLY A 82 8.29 29.13 -4.18
N GLY A 83 7.42 29.38 -3.20
CA GLY A 83 6.33 30.36 -3.30
C GLY A 83 5.09 29.85 -4.00
N GLU A 84 5.08 28.60 -4.45
CA GLU A 84 3.94 27.98 -5.13
C GLU A 84 3.38 26.83 -4.33
N THR A 85 2.06 26.60 -4.44
CA THR A 85 1.40 25.46 -3.82
C THR A 85 1.50 24.27 -4.77
N VAL A 86 2.16 23.19 -4.32
CA VAL A 86 2.39 21.99 -5.11
C VAL A 86 1.75 20.79 -4.41
N TRP A 87 1.00 20.01 -5.17
CA TRP A 87 0.44 18.75 -4.66
C TRP A 87 1.56 17.71 -4.49
N THR A 88 1.60 17.06 -3.33
CA THR A 88 2.55 15.98 -3.03
C THR A 88 1.79 14.74 -2.65
N ASP A 89 1.98 13.66 -3.43
CA ASP A 89 1.32 12.39 -3.18
C ASP A 89 1.73 11.78 -1.84
N GLY A 90 0.74 11.31 -1.10
CA GLY A 90 0.99 10.47 0.06
C GLY A 90 1.29 9.02 -0.36
N PRO A 91 1.63 8.16 0.60
CA PRO A 91 2.06 6.80 0.28
C PRO A 91 1.00 5.95 -0.42
N VAL A 92 -0.28 6.08 -0.06
CA VAL A 92 -1.35 5.33 -0.71
C VAL A 92 -1.53 5.76 -2.16
N THR A 93 -1.57 7.06 -2.40
CA THR A 93 -1.68 7.61 -3.76
C THR A 93 -0.51 7.18 -4.62
N ARG A 94 0.69 7.23 -4.06
CA ARG A 94 1.91 6.80 -4.75
C ARG A 94 1.85 5.32 -5.11
N ALA A 95 1.40 4.47 -4.18
CA ALA A 95 1.26 3.04 -4.42
C ALA A 95 0.29 2.74 -5.57
N VAL A 96 -0.84 3.45 -5.61
CA VAL A 96 -1.82 3.29 -6.68
C VAL A 96 -1.24 3.72 -8.03
N ARG A 97 -0.58 4.88 -8.08
CA ARG A 97 0.01 5.38 -9.33
C ARG A 97 1.12 4.48 -9.86
N GLU A 98 1.95 3.94 -8.97
CA GLU A 98 3.10 3.11 -9.35
C GLU A 98 2.73 1.64 -9.55
N GLY A 99 1.52 1.23 -9.22
CA GLY A 99 1.12 -0.17 -9.30
C GLY A 99 1.89 -1.02 -8.29
N ALA A 100 2.11 -0.50 -7.09
CA ALA A 100 2.87 -1.15 -6.04
C ALA A 100 2.00 -2.07 -5.20
N ILE A 101 2.66 -2.92 -4.40
CA ILE A 101 2.02 -3.60 -3.29
C ILE A 101 1.99 -2.60 -2.13
N LEU A 102 0.81 -2.29 -1.63
CA LEU A 102 0.62 -1.40 -0.49
C LEU A 102 0.40 -2.25 0.76
N TYR A 103 1.30 -2.10 1.72
CA TYR A 103 1.19 -2.79 3.01
C TYR A 103 0.83 -1.78 4.09
N LEU A 104 -0.36 -1.95 4.66
CA LEU A 104 -0.85 -1.09 5.75
C LEU A 104 -0.66 -1.87 7.05
N ASP A 105 0.43 -1.56 7.75
CA ASP A 105 0.76 -2.20 9.02
C ASP A 105 -0.04 -1.57 10.15
N GLU A 106 -0.52 -2.40 11.08
CA GLU A 106 -1.31 -1.97 12.23
C GLU A 106 -2.59 -1.22 11.82
N ILE A 107 -3.26 -1.69 10.76
CA ILE A 107 -4.43 -1.03 10.19
C ILE A 107 -5.59 -0.88 11.20
N ALA A 108 -5.68 -1.79 12.17
CA ALA A 108 -6.73 -1.76 13.18
C ALA A 108 -6.62 -0.53 14.09
N GLU A 109 -5.44 0.08 14.19
CA GLU A 109 -5.21 1.28 14.99
C GLU A 109 -5.59 2.56 14.24
N ALA A 110 -5.86 2.47 12.92
CA ALA A 110 -6.15 3.64 12.10
C ALA A 110 -7.53 4.22 12.42
N ARG A 111 -7.67 5.53 12.20
CA ARG A 111 -8.94 6.23 12.36
C ARG A 111 -9.95 5.81 11.30
N ALA A 112 -11.24 5.95 11.63
CA ALA A 112 -12.32 5.60 10.70
C ALA A 112 -12.27 6.42 9.40
N ASP A 113 -11.90 7.71 9.48
CA ASP A 113 -11.80 8.56 8.28
C ASP A 113 -10.66 8.12 7.35
N ALA A 114 -9.55 7.66 7.92
CA ALA A 114 -8.45 7.10 7.14
C ALA A 114 -8.86 5.79 6.46
N MET A 115 -9.59 4.93 7.18
CA MET A 115 -10.07 3.67 6.63
C MET A 115 -11.06 3.88 5.48
N ALA A 116 -11.89 4.90 5.58
CA ALA A 116 -12.92 5.17 4.58
C ALA A 116 -12.34 5.44 3.19
N VAL A 117 -11.16 6.08 3.10
CA VAL A 117 -10.53 6.35 1.79
C VAL A 117 -9.90 5.12 1.18
N ILE A 118 -9.64 4.09 1.97
CA ILE A 118 -9.01 2.85 1.52
C ILE A 118 -10.05 1.84 1.03
N HIS A 119 -11.26 1.84 1.59
CA HIS A 119 -12.30 0.87 1.25
C HIS A 119 -12.54 0.72 -0.24
N PRO A 120 -12.66 1.79 -1.05
CA PRO A 120 -12.87 1.64 -2.49
C PRO A 120 -11.72 0.98 -3.24
N LEU A 121 -10.52 0.93 -2.64
CA LEU A 121 -9.39 0.21 -3.22
C LEU A 121 -9.46 -1.29 -2.94
N THR A 122 -10.17 -1.69 -1.88
CA THR A 122 -10.22 -3.10 -1.45
C THR A 122 -11.43 -3.85 -1.99
N ASP A 123 -12.35 -3.16 -2.64
CA ASP A 123 -13.53 -3.78 -3.25
C ASP A 123 -13.41 -3.79 -4.79
N TYR A 124 -14.49 -4.15 -5.47
CA TYR A 124 -14.50 -4.26 -6.93
C TYR A 124 -14.22 -2.94 -7.65
N ARG A 125 -14.42 -1.80 -6.99
CA ARG A 125 -14.20 -0.48 -7.58
C ARG A 125 -12.73 -0.21 -7.88
N ARG A 126 -11.83 -0.63 -7.02
CA ARG A 126 -10.39 -0.42 -7.13
C ARG A 126 -10.05 1.03 -7.45
N GLU A 127 -10.67 1.95 -6.71
CA GLU A 127 -10.57 3.39 -6.93
C GLU A 127 -10.04 4.12 -5.70
N LEU A 128 -9.35 5.23 -5.95
CA LEU A 128 -8.90 6.15 -4.90
C LEU A 128 -9.35 7.56 -5.29
N PHE A 129 -10.20 8.15 -4.47
CA PHE A 129 -10.65 9.52 -4.70
C PHE A 129 -9.78 10.51 -3.92
N LEU A 130 -9.23 11.49 -4.64
CA LEU A 130 -8.44 12.58 -4.07
C LEU A 130 -9.32 13.82 -3.98
N ASP A 131 -9.96 14.04 -2.83
CA ASP A 131 -10.91 15.14 -2.64
C ASP A 131 -10.28 16.51 -2.81
N ARG A 132 -9.00 16.65 -2.47
CA ARG A 132 -8.26 17.92 -2.57
C ARG A 132 -7.98 18.35 -4.00
N THR A 133 -7.82 17.39 -4.91
CA THR A 133 -7.56 17.66 -6.33
C THR A 133 -8.78 17.39 -7.20
N GLY A 134 -9.79 16.70 -6.68
CA GLY A 134 -10.96 16.30 -7.42
C GLY A 134 -10.77 15.12 -8.34
N ASP A 135 -9.61 14.47 -8.29
CA ASP A 135 -9.29 13.34 -9.16
C ASP A 135 -9.71 12.01 -8.57
N THR A 136 -10.13 11.09 -9.44
CA THR A 136 -10.35 9.69 -9.09
C THR A 136 -9.29 8.85 -9.79
N LEU A 137 -8.50 8.12 -9.02
CA LEU A 137 -7.49 7.23 -9.57
C LEU A 137 -8.03 5.81 -9.62
N HIS A 138 -7.79 5.13 -10.75
CA HIS A 138 -8.14 3.72 -10.89
C HIS A 138 -6.88 2.89 -10.66
N ALA A 139 -6.95 1.92 -9.77
CA ALA A 139 -5.80 1.08 -9.47
C ALA A 139 -5.44 0.21 -10.68
N PRO A 140 -4.17 0.21 -11.11
CA PRO A 140 -3.76 -0.67 -12.21
C PRO A 140 -3.78 -2.13 -11.77
N ALA A 141 -3.71 -3.04 -12.74
CA ALA A 141 -3.74 -4.48 -12.47
C ALA A 141 -2.64 -4.93 -11.50
N GLU A 142 -1.50 -4.25 -11.52
CA GLU A 142 -0.34 -4.59 -10.68
C GLU A 142 -0.48 -4.15 -9.23
N PHE A 143 -1.43 -3.27 -8.94
CA PHE A 143 -1.65 -2.78 -7.57
C PHE A 143 -2.31 -3.84 -6.70
N MET A 144 -1.84 -3.93 -5.44
CA MET A 144 -2.43 -4.79 -4.43
C MET A 144 -2.40 -4.11 -3.05
#